data_68fb45b2bc8163c938b4d3134be64638
#
_entry.id   68fb45b2bc8163c938b4d3134be64638
#
_cell.length_a   1.000
_cell.length_b   1.000
_cell.length_c   1.000
_cell.angle_alpha   90.00
_cell.angle_beta   90.00
_cell.angle_gamma   90.00
#
_symmetry.space_group_name_H-M   'P 1'
#
loop_
_entity.id
_entity.type
_entity.pdbx_description
1 polymer ?
#
loop_
_entity_poly.entity_id
_entity_poly.type
_entity_poly.pdbx_seq_one_letter_code
_entity_poly.pdbx_strand_id
1 'polypeptide(L)'
;MHIGLIGGIGPAATEFYYRGLVNAYAAAERVMDLTIVHSDARQLVKNLSAGDQAAQAQVFLPLVERLQAAGADAVAVTSMGGHFCVTALEAVSPLPVLNVIPTLERYFAGKGIKRVGLLGTRTVMETRVYGGIPAVDCVLPEGPDLDRVHDDYVNMATAASVTDAQRDTFFRVGRDLHARGAEAVMLSGTDLFLAFEGQDCGFPVIDAAEVHIEAIFRWSLGAAEL
;
A
#
# COMPACT_ATOMS: atom_id res chain seq x y z
N MET A 1 -11.55 -0.71 18.64
CA MET A 1 -11.23 0.68 18.25
C MET A 1 -11.89 0.97 16.90
N HIS A 2 -12.29 2.21 16.68
CA HIS A 2 -12.91 2.66 15.44
C HIS A 2 -11.82 3.04 14.42
N ILE A 3 -11.84 2.43 13.25
CA ILE A 3 -10.85 2.65 12.19
C ILE A 3 -11.36 3.71 11.21
N GLY A 4 -10.53 4.70 10.89
CA GLY A 4 -10.75 5.63 9.80
C GLY A 4 -9.94 5.24 8.56
N LEU A 5 -10.54 5.17 7.37
CA LEU A 5 -9.80 4.97 6.12
C LEU A 5 -9.93 6.19 5.21
N ILE A 6 -8.79 6.65 4.67
CA ILE A 6 -8.76 7.56 3.53
C ILE A 6 -8.65 6.69 2.28
N GLY A 7 -9.76 6.56 1.57
CA GLY A 7 -9.91 5.78 0.34
C GLY A 7 -10.08 6.66 -0.90
N GLY A 8 -10.40 6.03 -2.04
CA GLY A 8 -10.62 6.69 -3.33
C GLY A 8 -9.34 6.97 -4.14
N ILE A 9 -8.20 6.68 -3.56
CA ILE A 9 -6.89 6.80 -4.22
C ILE A 9 -6.52 5.42 -4.75
N GLY A 10 -7.10 5.06 -5.90
CA GLY A 10 -7.30 3.69 -6.34
C GLY A 10 -8.60 3.14 -5.72
N PRO A 11 -9.74 3.24 -6.43
CA PRO A 11 -11.01 2.69 -5.92
C PRO A 11 -10.92 1.20 -5.59
N ALA A 12 -10.28 0.40 -6.46
CA ALA A 12 -10.09 -1.03 -6.26
C ALA A 12 -9.27 -1.32 -4.99
N ALA A 13 -8.20 -0.55 -4.73
CA ALA A 13 -7.43 -0.67 -3.49
C ALA A 13 -8.29 -0.42 -2.25
N THR A 14 -9.19 0.57 -2.29
CA THR A 14 -10.09 0.86 -1.16
C THR A 14 -11.06 -0.31 -0.91
N GLU A 15 -11.60 -0.89 -1.98
CA GLU A 15 -12.47 -2.08 -1.90
C GLU A 15 -11.70 -3.29 -1.34
N PHE A 16 -10.45 -3.46 -1.73
CA PHE A 16 -9.58 -4.51 -1.22
C PHE A 16 -9.34 -4.36 0.29
N TYR A 17 -9.00 -3.15 0.77
CA TYR A 17 -8.86 -2.88 2.20
C TYR A 17 -10.16 -3.14 2.96
N TYR A 18 -11.28 -2.65 2.47
CA TYR A 18 -12.59 -2.87 3.08
C TYR A 18 -12.91 -4.37 3.18
N ARG A 19 -12.78 -5.11 2.08
CA ARG A 19 -13.04 -6.56 2.03
C ARG A 19 -12.09 -7.32 2.97
N GLY A 20 -10.80 -6.97 2.99
CA GLY A 20 -9.81 -7.60 3.86
C GLY A 20 -10.12 -7.41 5.33
N LEU A 21 -10.48 -6.19 5.75
CA LEU A 21 -10.88 -5.91 7.12
C LEU A 21 -12.17 -6.63 7.49
N VAL A 22 -13.21 -6.60 6.63
CA VAL A 22 -14.46 -7.34 6.87
C VAL A 22 -14.18 -8.82 7.11
N ASN A 23 -13.34 -9.43 6.28
CA ASN A 23 -12.98 -10.84 6.40
C ASN A 23 -12.20 -11.13 7.70
N ALA A 24 -11.25 -10.28 8.07
CA ALA A 24 -10.47 -10.43 9.30
C ALA A 24 -11.36 -10.34 10.56
N TYR A 25 -12.26 -9.36 10.58
CA TYR A 25 -13.21 -9.22 11.71
C TYR A 25 -14.22 -10.36 11.77
N ALA A 26 -14.72 -10.82 10.64
CA ALA A 26 -15.64 -11.96 10.58
C ALA A 26 -14.95 -13.25 11.06
N ALA A 27 -13.72 -13.52 10.64
CA ALA A 27 -12.94 -14.67 11.08
C ALA A 27 -12.62 -14.64 12.58
N ALA A 28 -12.48 -13.45 13.16
CA ALA A 28 -12.24 -13.27 14.59
C ALA A 28 -13.53 -13.19 15.44
N GLU A 29 -14.71 -13.28 14.82
CA GLU A 29 -16.02 -13.11 15.47
C GLU A 29 -16.13 -11.77 16.23
N ARG A 30 -15.63 -10.68 15.65
CA ARG A 30 -15.62 -9.33 16.21
C ARG A 30 -16.50 -8.38 15.40
N VAL A 31 -17.04 -7.37 16.07
CA VAL A 31 -17.74 -6.27 15.41
C VAL A 31 -16.71 -5.25 14.92
N MET A 32 -16.81 -4.88 13.64
CA MET A 32 -15.99 -3.85 13.03
C MET A 32 -16.66 -2.48 13.18
N ASP A 33 -15.89 -1.49 13.63
CA ASP A 33 -16.28 -0.08 13.60
C ASP A 33 -15.37 0.64 12.60
N LEU A 34 -15.95 1.13 11.50
CA LEU A 34 -15.20 1.64 10.35
C LEU A 34 -15.90 2.83 9.70
N THR A 35 -15.13 3.88 9.44
CA THR A 35 -15.55 5.01 8.59
C THR A 35 -14.57 5.17 7.44
N ILE A 36 -15.10 5.35 6.22
CA ILE A 36 -14.28 5.58 5.02
C ILE A 36 -14.61 6.98 4.49
N VAL A 37 -13.58 7.78 4.23
CA VAL A 37 -13.71 9.06 3.53
C VAL A 37 -13.01 8.99 2.17
N HIS A 38 -13.54 9.70 1.18
CA HIS A 38 -13.02 9.68 -0.18
C HIS A 38 -12.05 10.84 -0.43
N SER A 39 -10.90 10.53 -1.05
CA SER A 39 -9.92 11.48 -1.57
C SER A 39 -9.84 11.38 -3.10
N ASP A 40 -9.66 12.49 -3.79
CA ASP A 40 -9.50 12.49 -5.26
C ASP A 40 -8.09 12.07 -5.66
N ALA A 41 -7.98 10.97 -6.42
CA ALA A 41 -6.71 10.44 -6.91
C ALA A 41 -5.94 11.44 -7.79
N ARG A 42 -6.62 12.30 -8.54
CA ARG A 42 -5.97 13.28 -9.43
C ARG A 42 -5.15 14.29 -8.64
N GLN A 43 -5.62 14.68 -7.47
CA GLN A 43 -4.89 15.59 -6.59
C GLN A 43 -3.63 14.91 -6.02
N LEU A 44 -3.73 13.63 -5.65
CA LEU A 44 -2.57 12.86 -5.21
C LEU A 44 -1.53 12.76 -6.32
N VAL A 45 -1.92 12.37 -7.54
CA VAL A 45 -0.99 12.23 -8.68
C VAL A 45 -0.26 13.55 -8.95
N LYS A 46 -0.97 14.67 -8.92
CA LYS A 46 -0.38 16.01 -9.09
C LYS A 46 0.70 16.30 -8.04
N ASN A 47 0.38 16.11 -6.75
CA ASN A 47 1.29 16.43 -5.66
C ASN A 47 2.47 15.44 -5.60
N LEU A 48 2.22 14.16 -5.87
CA LEU A 48 3.26 13.13 -5.96
C LEU A 48 4.27 13.43 -7.07
N SER A 49 3.78 13.81 -8.26
CA SER A 49 4.65 14.18 -9.39
C SER A 49 5.47 15.44 -9.10
N ALA A 50 4.96 16.34 -8.28
CA ALA A 50 5.67 17.54 -7.83
C ALA A 50 6.60 17.28 -6.63
N GLY A 51 6.54 16.09 -6.00
CA GLY A 51 7.23 15.80 -4.75
C GLY A 51 6.73 16.61 -3.55
N ASP A 52 5.53 17.22 -3.66
CA ASP A 52 5.00 18.16 -2.67
C ASP A 52 4.23 17.41 -1.56
N GLN A 53 5.01 16.87 -0.62
CA GLN A 53 4.48 16.14 0.55
C GLN A 53 3.60 17.03 1.43
N ALA A 54 3.99 18.29 1.63
CA ALA A 54 3.25 19.22 2.47
C ALA A 54 1.88 19.55 1.88
N ALA A 55 1.81 19.84 0.58
CA ALA A 55 0.54 20.07 -0.09
C ALA A 55 -0.38 18.84 -0.02
N GLN A 56 0.15 17.63 -0.15
CA GLN A 56 -0.65 16.42 -0.04
C GLN A 56 -1.15 16.17 1.39
N ALA A 57 -0.32 16.42 2.39
CA ALA A 57 -0.75 16.35 3.79
C ALA A 57 -1.91 17.32 4.07
N GLN A 58 -1.88 18.54 3.51
CA GLN A 58 -2.98 19.51 3.60
C GLN A 58 -4.26 19.05 2.87
N VAL A 59 -4.15 18.22 1.83
CA VAL A 59 -5.32 17.57 1.20
C VAL A 59 -5.93 16.50 2.11
N PHE A 60 -5.09 15.74 2.81
CA PHE A 60 -5.56 14.69 3.70
C PHE A 60 -6.09 15.22 5.04
N LEU A 61 -5.54 16.31 5.57
CA LEU A 61 -5.89 16.83 6.89
C LEU A 61 -7.42 17.03 7.09
N PRO A 62 -8.17 17.69 6.19
CA PRO A 62 -9.63 17.82 6.37
C PRO A 62 -10.37 16.47 6.33
N LEU A 63 -9.79 15.44 5.70
CA LEU A 63 -10.35 14.08 5.69
C LEU A 63 -10.13 13.40 7.03
N VAL A 64 -8.94 13.58 7.63
CA VAL A 64 -8.63 13.09 8.98
C VAL A 64 -9.53 13.76 10.01
N GLU A 65 -9.76 15.09 9.90
CA GLU A 65 -10.65 15.81 10.80
C GLU A 65 -12.11 15.31 10.72
N ARG A 66 -12.58 14.94 9.52
CA ARG A 66 -13.90 14.30 9.34
C ARG A 66 -13.95 12.91 10.00
N LEU A 67 -12.90 12.12 9.87
CA LEU A 67 -12.79 10.83 10.53
C LEU A 67 -12.76 10.97 12.06
N GLN A 68 -12.03 11.95 12.58
CA GLN A 68 -12.02 12.28 14.01
C GLN A 68 -13.41 12.68 14.49
N ALA A 69 -14.10 13.54 13.75
CA ALA A 69 -15.47 13.96 14.08
C ALA A 69 -16.47 12.81 14.01
N ALA A 70 -16.21 11.77 13.21
CA ALA A 70 -16.97 10.53 13.16
C ALA A 70 -16.62 9.56 14.31
N GLY A 71 -15.64 9.88 15.17
CA GLY A 71 -15.23 9.07 16.31
C GLY A 71 -14.12 8.06 15.99
N ALA A 72 -13.41 8.19 14.88
CA ALA A 72 -12.29 7.30 14.60
C ALA A 72 -11.14 7.49 15.60
N ASP A 73 -10.52 6.40 16.02
CA ASP A 73 -9.40 6.37 16.97
C ASP A 73 -8.05 6.50 16.25
N ALA A 74 -7.98 6.11 14.97
CA ALA A 74 -6.80 6.25 14.10
C ALA A 74 -7.21 6.28 12.63
N VAL A 75 -6.27 6.65 11.76
CA VAL A 75 -6.46 6.74 10.32
C VAL A 75 -5.43 5.91 9.56
N ALA A 76 -5.87 5.25 8.48
CA ALA A 76 -4.99 4.61 7.48
C ALA A 76 -5.29 5.14 6.08
N VAL A 77 -4.23 5.29 5.27
CA VAL A 77 -4.34 5.63 3.85
C VAL A 77 -4.30 4.34 3.03
N THR A 78 -5.35 4.06 2.24
CA THR A 78 -5.47 2.81 1.47
C THR A 78 -4.70 2.84 0.14
N SER A 79 -3.50 3.43 0.16
CA SER A 79 -2.67 3.61 -1.04
C SER A 79 -1.19 3.68 -0.68
N MET A 80 -0.37 2.84 -1.30
CA MET A 80 1.09 2.96 -1.18
C MET A 80 1.59 4.30 -1.74
N GLY A 81 1.02 4.75 -2.87
CA GLY A 81 1.32 6.08 -3.42
C GLY A 81 1.01 7.22 -2.46
N GLY A 82 -0.04 7.09 -1.64
CA GLY A 82 -0.41 8.07 -0.63
C GLY A 82 0.59 8.20 0.53
N HIS A 83 1.41 7.18 0.76
CA HIS A 83 2.42 7.20 1.83
C HIS A 83 3.65 8.06 1.52
N PHE A 84 3.78 8.62 0.31
CA PHE A 84 4.89 9.54 0.01
C PHE A 84 4.91 10.77 0.93
N CYS A 85 3.76 11.16 1.46
CA CYS A 85 3.61 12.30 2.37
C CYS A 85 3.33 11.89 3.83
N VAL A 86 3.49 10.61 4.17
CA VAL A 86 3.04 10.09 5.47
C VAL A 86 3.67 10.83 6.66
N THR A 87 4.97 11.12 6.63
CA THR A 87 5.65 11.88 7.68
C THR A 87 5.09 13.30 7.82
N ALA A 88 4.77 13.96 6.70
CA ALA A 88 4.15 15.28 6.73
C ALA A 88 2.71 15.21 7.26
N LEU A 89 2.00 14.12 6.97
CA LEU A 89 0.65 13.89 7.50
C LEU A 89 0.69 13.60 9.00
N GLU A 90 1.60 12.74 9.47
CA GLU A 90 1.80 12.44 10.90
C GLU A 90 2.06 13.70 11.72
N ALA A 91 2.82 14.66 11.16
CA ALA A 91 3.16 15.93 11.83
C ALA A 91 1.95 16.87 12.06
N VAL A 92 0.88 16.73 11.27
CA VAL A 92 -0.30 17.62 11.34
C VAL A 92 -1.59 16.89 11.71
N SER A 93 -1.60 15.57 11.68
CA SER A 93 -2.78 14.74 11.94
C SER A 93 -3.21 14.81 13.41
N PRO A 94 -4.50 15.09 13.70
CA PRO A 94 -5.04 15.01 15.05
C PRO A 94 -5.27 13.56 15.52
N LEU A 95 -5.17 12.58 14.63
CA LEU A 95 -5.29 11.16 14.91
C LEU A 95 -3.96 10.45 14.64
N PRO A 96 -3.66 9.36 15.37
CA PRO A 96 -2.58 8.45 15.00
C PRO A 96 -2.73 7.96 13.56
N VAL A 97 -1.63 7.93 12.79
CA VAL A 97 -1.61 7.39 11.42
C VAL A 97 -1.07 5.97 11.45
N LEU A 98 -1.87 5.02 10.99
CA LEU A 98 -1.46 3.63 10.82
C LEU A 98 -0.58 3.54 9.56
N ASN A 99 0.73 3.67 9.76
CA ASN A 99 1.71 3.79 8.69
C ASN A 99 2.19 2.40 8.24
N VAL A 100 2.01 2.09 6.94
CA VAL A 100 2.45 0.81 6.38
C VAL A 100 3.97 0.64 6.36
N ILE A 101 4.73 1.72 6.27
CA ILE A 101 6.18 1.66 6.06
C ILE A 101 6.91 0.96 7.23
N PRO A 102 6.80 1.44 8.49
CA PRO A 102 7.41 0.74 9.62
C PRO A 102 6.78 -0.66 9.85
N THR A 103 5.54 -0.85 9.41
CA THR A 103 4.88 -2.17 9.46
C THR A 103 5.56 -3.17 8.53
N LEU A 104 5.90 -2.76 7.29
CA LEU A 104 6.65 -3.59 6.34
C LEU A 104 8.04 -3.93 6.89
N GLU A 105 8.74 -2.96 7.48
CA GLU A 105 10.06 -3.21 8.07
C GLU A 105 9.99 -4.27 9.18
N ARG A 106 9.02 -4.13 10.10
CA ARG A 106 8.78 -5.14 11.16
C ARG A 106 8.40 -6.51 10.57
N TYR A 107 7.58 -6.53 9.52
CA TYR A 107 7.17 -7.75 8.84
C TYR A 107 8.38 -8.49 8.25
N PHE A 108 9.23 -7.79 7.49
CA PHE A 108 10.43 -8.39 6.91
C PHE A 108 11.40 -8.89 7.99
N ALA A 109 11.63 -8.10 9.04
CA ALA A 109 12.47 -8.51 10.17
C ALA A 109 11.93 -9.78 10.85
N GLY A 110 10.63 -9.86 11.09
CA GLY A 110 9.97 -11.01 11.70
C GLY A 110 10.00 -12.28 10.83
N LYS A 111 10.05 -12.12 9.50
CA LYS A 111 10.18 -13.23 8.54
C LYS A 111 11.64 -13.58 8.20
N GLY A 112 12.60 -12.76 8.65
CA GLY A 112 14.01 -12.93 8.33
C GLY A 112 14.35 -12.59 6.87
N ILE A 113 13.48 -11.92 6.14
CA ILE A 113 13.67 -11.53 4.74
C ILE A 113 14.67 -10.38 4.68
N LYS A 114 15.71 -10.55 3.87
CA LYS A 114 16.79 -9.56 3.69
C LYS A 114 16.82 -8.93 2.31
N ARG A 115 16.17 -9.57 1.33
CA ARG A 115 16.20 -9.12 -0.05
C ARG A 115 14.84 -9.29 -0.72
N VAL A 116 14.24 -8.20 -1.21
CA VAL A 116 12.89 -8.20 -1.78
C VAL A 116 12.86 -7.53 -3.16
N GLY A 117 12.17 -8.14 -4.12
CA GLY A 117 11.86 -7.51 -5.41
C GLY A 117 10.71 -6.52 -5.24
N LEU A 118 10.72 -5.40 -5.94
CA LEU A 118 9.64 -4.42 -5.89
C LEU A 118 8.89 -4.33 -7.22
N LEU A 119 7.56 -4.43 -7.17
CA LEU A 119 6.65 -4.08 -8.27
C LEU A 119 5.70 -2.98 -7.81
N GLY A 120 5.51 -1.94 -8.62
CA GLY A 120 4.62 -0.82 -8.30
C GLY A 120 4.83 0.39 -9.19
N THR A 121 4.51 1.58 -8.69
CA THR A 121 4.85 2.81 -9.41
C THR A 121 6.36 3.05 -9.42
N ARG A 122 6.85 3.76 -10.46
CA ARG A 122 8.26 4.17 -10.54
C ARG A 122 8.74 4.80 -9.23
N THR A 123 8.00 5.76 -8.69
CA THR A 123 8.39 6.47 -7.47
C THR A 123 8.56 5.51 -6.29
N VAL A 124 7.62 4.59 -6.07
CA VAL A 124 7.73 3.61 -4.97
C VAL A 124 8.94 2.70 -5.15
N MET A 125 9.20 2.23 -6.37
CA MET A 125 10.35 1.38 -6.67
C MET A 125 11.67 2.12 -6.50
N GLU A 126 11.88 3.25 -7.19
CA GLU A 126 13.14 4.02 -7.18
C GLU A 126 13.48 4.59 -5.80
N THR A 127 12.48 4.99 -5.03
CA THR A 127 12.68 5.47 -3.66
C THR A 127 12.80 4.33 -2.64
N ARG A 128 12.66 3.06 -3.06
CA ARG A 128 12.67 1.89 -2.17
C ARG A 128 11.66 2.07 -1.03
N VAL A 129 10.40 2.27 -1.44
CA VAL A 129 9.30 2.52 -0.50
C VAL A 129 9.57 3.75 0.37
N TYR A 130 9.96 4.86 -0.30
CA TYR A 130 10.27 6.15 0.35
C TYR A 130 11.44 6.09 1.37
N GLY A 131 12.39 5.15 1.16
CA GLY A 131 13.52 4.94 2.06
C GLY A 131 13.14 4.29 3.40
N GLY A 132 11.92 3.80 3.53
CA GLY A 132 11.37 3.34 4.81
C GLY A 132 11.67 1.89 5.20
N ILE A 133 12.40 1.13 4.37
CA ILE A 133 12.80 -0.26 4.64
C ILE A 133 14.33 -0.45 4.51
N PRO A 134 15.14 0.33 5.26
CA PRO A 134 16.59 0.39 5.05
C PRO A 134 17.32 -0.92 5.37
N ALA A 135 16.73 -1.79 6.19
CA ALA A 135 17.30 -3.09 6.56
C ALA A 135 17.13 -4.18 5.48
N VAL A 136 16.40 -3.88 4.40
CA VAL A 136 16.08 -4.81 3.31
C VAL A 136 16.70 -4.34 2.01
N ASP A 137 17.45 -5.22 1.34
CA ASP A 137 17.98 -4.94 0.00
C ASP A 137 16.84 -5.04 -1.04
N CYS A 138 16.62 -3.96 -1.79
CA CYS A 138 15.56 -3.90 -2.79
C CYS A 138 16.10 -4.17 -4.19
N VAL A 139 15.61 -5.24 -4.83
CA VAL A 139 15.85 -5.56 -6.23
C VAL A 139 14.78 -4.90 -7.08
N LEU A 140 15.20 -4.04 -8.02
CA LEU A 140 14.29 -3.27 -8.86
C LEU A 140 14.29 -3.80 -10.29
N PRO A 141 13.18 -3.65 -11.04
CA PRO A 141 13.22 -3.81 -12.49
C PRO A 141 14.28 -2.89 -13.12
N GLU A 142 14.93 -3.32 -14.18
CA GLU A 142 15.99 -2.56 -14.85
C GLU A 142 15.64 -2.22 -16.29
N GLY A 143 16.28 -1.16 -16.80
CA GLY A 143 16.11 -0.73 -18.18
C GLY A 143 14.63 -0.46 -18.52
N PRO A 144 14.15 -0.95 -19.69
CA PRO A 144 12.77 -0.70 -20.12
C PRO A 144 11.71 -1.38 -19.26
N ASP A 145 12.06 -2.36 -18.42
CA ASP A 145 11.10 -3.05 -17.56
C ASP A 145 10.62 -2.16 -16.40
N LEU A 146 11.44 -1.22 -15.93
CA LEU A 146 11.02 -0.25 -14.90
C LEU A 146 9.87 0.64 -15.41
N ASP A 147 10.02 1.16 -16.64
CA ASP A 147 8.99 1.97 -17.29
C ASP A 147 7.74 1.14 -17.57
N ARG A 148 7.93 -0.06 -18.11
CA ARG A 148 6.83 -0.96 -18.45
C ARG A 148 5.99 -1.35 -17.25
N VAL A 149 6.61 -1.72 -16.12
CA VAL A 149 5.91 -2.03 -14.87
C VAL A 149 5.12 -0.82 -14.37
N HIS A 150 5.72 0.37 -14.42
CA HIS A 150 5.05 1.60 -14.02
C HIS A 150 3.81 1.88 -14.88
N ASP A 151 3.97 1.86 -16.21
CA ASP A 151 2.90 2.18 -17.15
C ASP A 151 1.75 1.15 -17.05
N ASP A 152 2.07 -0.14 -17.03
CA ASP A 152 1.08 -1.21 -16.87
C ASP A 152 0.36 -1.10 -15.53
N TYR A 153 1.07 -0.77 -14.44
CA TYR A 153 0.45 -0.53 -13.14
C TYR A 153 -0.52 0.65 -13.15
N VAL A 154 -0.10 1.81 -13.66
CA VAL A 154 -0.93 3.03 -13.69
C VAL A 154 -2.19 2.80 -14.54
N ASN A 155 -2.03 2.15 -15.69
CA ASN A 155 -3.16 1.82 -16.58
C ASN A 155 -4.14 0.85 -15.91
N MET A 156 -3.64 -0.19 -15.24
CA MET A 156 -4.43 -1.16 -14.49
C MET A 156 -5.19 -0.49 -13.34
N ALA A 157 -4.52 0.30 -12.52
CA ALA A 157 -5.11 0.99 -11.37
C ALA A 157 -6.18 2.01 -11.80
N THR A 158 -5.94 2.72 -12.92
CA THR A 158 -6.90 3.68 -13.49
C THR A 158 -8.15 2.98 -14.04
N ALA A 159 -7.97 1.83 -14.71
CA ALA A 159 -9.06 1.03 -15.27
C ALA A 159 -9.79 0.19 -14.20
N ALA A 160 -9.23 0.04 -13.00
CA ALA A 160 -9.65 -0.90 -11.96
C ALA A 160 -9.82 -2.34 -12.49
N SER A 161 -9.00 -2.72 -13.46
CA SER A 161 -9.03 -4.04 -14.11
C SER A 161 -7.68 -4.37 -14.72
N VAL A 162 -7.33 -5.65 -14.78
CA VAL A 162 -6.08 -6.13 -15.36
C VAL A 162 -6.33 -6.85 -16.69
N THR A 163 -5.48 -6.60 -17.67
CA THR A 163 -5.42 -7.39 -18.91
C THR A 163 -4.41 -8.53 -18.78
N ASP A 164 -4.53 -9.57 -19.62
CA ASP A 164 -3.56 -10.68 -19.64
C ASP A 164 -2.15 -10.18 -19.97
N ALA A 165 -2.01 -9.21 -20.89
CA ALA A 165 -0.71 -8.63 -21.24
C ALA A 165 -0.03 -7.90 -20.06
N GLN A 166 -0.79 -7.19 -19.23
CA GLN A 166 -0.29 -6.56 -18.02
C GLN A 166 0.13 -7.61 -16.98
N ARG A 167 -0.71 -8.63 -16.76
CA ARG A 167 -0.38 -9.75 -15.87
C ARG A 167 0.91 -10.46 -16.31
N ASP A 168 1.05 -10.74 -17.60
CA ASP A 168 2.25 -11.35 -18.16
C ASP A 168 3.50 -10.50 -17.91
N THR A 169 3.39 -9.17 -18.03
CA THR A 169 4.47 -8.24 -17.70
C THR A 169 4.88 -8.38 -16.23
N PHE A 170 3.93 -8.28 -15.30
CA PHE A 170 4.24 -8.36 -13.87
C PHE A 170 4.84 -9.71 -13.48
N PHE A 171 4.32 -10.81 -14.03
CA PHE A 171 4.83 -12.15 -13.76
C PHE A 171 6.21 -12.39 -14.34
N ARG A 172 6.46 -11.93 -15.58
CA ARG A 172 7.78 -12.03 -16.20
C ARG A 172 8.82 -11.24 -15.41
N VAL A 173 8.52 -10.00 -15.08
CA VAL A 173 9.45 -9.14 -14.31
C VAL A 173 9.62 -9.68 -12.89
N GLY A 174 8.56 -10.15 -12.24
CA GLY A 174 8.66 -10.77 -10.92
C GLY A 174 9.58 -12.01 -10.92
N ARG A 175 9.50 -12.86 -11.94
CA ARG A 175 10.43 -13.99 -12.10
C ARG A 175 11.88 -13.54 -12.29
N ASP A 176 12.12 -12.45 -13.05
CA ASP A 176 13.46 -11.88 -13.18
C ASP A 176 14.01 -11.37 -11.84
N LEU A 177 13.20 -10.61 -11.09
CA LEU A 177 13.58 -10.13 -9.77
C LEU A 177 13.93 -11.30 -8.82
N HIS A 178 13.14 -12.37 -8.83
CA HIS A 178 13.40 -13.57 -8.04
C HIS A 178 14.66 -14.30 -8.50
N ALA A 179 14.89 -14.44 -9.81
CA ALA A 179 16.10 -15.03 -10.38
C ALA A 179 17.36 -14.22 -10.03
N ARG A 180 17.24 -12.91 -9.83
CA ARG A 180 18.31 -12.01 -9.38
C ARG A 180 18.49 -11.99 -7.88
N GLY A 181 17.85 -12.93 -7.17
CA GLY A 181 18.06 -13.23 -5.77
C GLY A 181 17.08 -12.54 -4.80
N ALA A 182 15.98 -11.99 -5.27
CA ALA A 182 14.91 -11.59 -4.36
C ALA A 182 14.28 -12.83 -3.71
N GLU A 183 14.17 -12.85 -2.39
CA GLU A 183 13.57 -13.95 -1.63
C GLU A 183 12.05 -13.98 -1.84
N ALA A 184 11.45 -12.82 -2.04
CA ALA A 184 10.05 -12.63 -2.44
C ALA A 184 9.91 -11.37 -3.29
N VAL A 185 8.80 -11.24 -4.01
CA VAL A 185 8.44 -10.01 -4.74
C VAL A 185 7.33 -9.31 -3.97
N MET A 186 7.58 -8.07 -3.54
CA MET A 186 6.59 -7.26 -2.86
C MET A 186 5.73 -6.49 -3.87
N LEU A 187 4.43 -6.63 -3.74
CA LEU A 187 3.44 -5.81 -4.43
C LEU A 187 3.37 -4.44 -3.73
N SER A 188 4.19 -3.50 -4.21
CA SER A 188 4.33 -2.15 -3.64
C SER A 188 3.34 -1.15 -4.22
N GLY A 189 2.36 -1.63 -4.96
CA GLY A 189 1.23 -0.88 -5.47
C GLY A 189 -0.04 -1.60 -5.08
N THR A 190 -0.93 -0.93 -4.36
CA THR A 190 -2.11 -1.53 -3.73
C THR A 190 -3.08 -2.18 -4.71
N ASP A 191 -3.10 -1.75 -5.98
CA ASP A 191 -3.98 -2.33 -7.01
C ASP A 191 -3.39 -3.58 -7.69
N LEU A 192 -2.13 -3.97 -7.38
CA LEU A 192 -1.50 -5.18 -7.94
C LEU A 192 -2.23 -6.47 -7.57
N PHE A 193 -3.02 -6.48 -6.49
CA PHE A 193 -3.87 -7.63 -6.17
C PHE A 193 -4.75 -8.04 -7.36
N LEU A 194 -5.18 -7.11 -8.22
CA LEU A 194 -5.95 -7.40 -9.44
C LEU A 194 -5.21 -8.38 -10.39
N ALA A 195 -3.89 -8.32 -10.41
CA ALA A 195 -3.07 -9.21 -11.23
C ALA A 195 -2.68 -10.52 -10.54
N PHE A 196 -2.57 -10.52 -9.21
CA PHE A 196 -1.96 -11.60 -8.46
C PHE A 196 -2.95 -12.45 -7.63
N GLU A 197 -4.11 -11.89 -7.21
CA GLU A 197 -5.06 -12.61 -6.37
C GLU A 197 -5.53 -13.91 -7.05
N GLY A 198 -5.31 -15.05 -6.36
CA GLY A 198 -5.68 -16.38 -6.84
C GLY A 198 -4.85 -16.92 -8.01
N GLN A 199 -3.73 -16.29 -8.35
CA GLN A 199 -2.87 -16.68 -9.46
C GLN A 199 -1.57 -17.35 -8.96
N ASP A 200 -1.11 -18.37 -9.68
CA ASP A 200 0.25 -18.92 -9.50
C ASP A 200 1.22 -18.19 -10.43
N CYS A 201 2.04 -17.32 -9.87
CA CYS A 201 3.05 -16.55 -10.62
C CYS A 201 4.43 -17.23 -10.68
N GLY A 202 4.62 -18.34 -9.91
CA GLY A 202 5.86 -19.12 -9.90
C GLY A 202 6.99 -18.54 -9.03
N PHE A 203 6.68 -17.60 -8.12
CA PHE A 203 7.63 -17.05 -7.15
C PHE A 203 6.88 -16.58 -5.88
N PRO A 204 7.59 -16.46 -4.73
CA PRO A 204 6.98 -15.95 -3.50
C PRO A 204 6.55 -14.49 -3.63
N VAL A 205 5.33 -14.18 -3.19
CA VAL A 205 4.74 -12.83 -3.23
C VAL A 205 4.43 -12.35 -1.82
N ILE A 206 4.63 -11.04 -1.59
CA ILE A 206 4.20 -10.35 -0.37
C ILE A 206 3.36 -9.14 -0.82
N ASP A 207 2.08 -9.14 -0.49
CA ASP A 207 1.23 -7.99 -0.76
C ASP A 207 1.34 -6.97 0.38
N ALA A 208 1.86 -5.78 0.09
CA ALA A 208 2.01 -4.71 1.07
C ALA A 208 0.66 -4.26 1.65
N ALA A 209 -0.42 -4.34 0.85
CA ALA A 209 -1.76 -4.02 1.33
C ALA A 209 -2.29 -5.06 2.32
N GLU A 210 -2.05 -6.35 2.07
CA GLU A 210 -2.42 -7.42 3.03
C GLU A 210 -1.67 -7.27 4.36
N VAL A 211 -0.35 -6.98 4.30
CA VAL A 211 0.46 -6.70 5.49
C VAL A 211 -0.10 -5.51 6.27
N HIS A 212 -0.52 -4.45 5.57
CA HIS A 212 -1.12 -3.28 6.20
C HIS A 212 -2.50 -3.58 6.81
N ILE A 213 -3.37 -4.29 6.09
CA ILE A 213 -4.71 -4.69 6.55
C ILE A 213 -4.59 -5.50 7.85
N GLU A 214 -3.70 -6.49 7.89
CA GLU A 214 -3.45 -7.29 9.10
C GLU A 214 -2.96 -6.41 10.26
N ALA A 215 -2.07 -5.45 10.01
CA ALA A 215 -1.59 -4.54 11.03
C ALA A 215 -2.69 -3.61 11.58
N ILE A 216 -3.53 -3.06 10.69
CA ILE A 216 -4.69 -2.25 11.06
C ILE A 216 -5.64 -3.08 11.95
N PHE A 217 -5.95 -4.29 11.53
CA PHE A 217 -6.81 -5.20 12.28
C PHE A 217 -6.24 -5.49 13.66
N ARG A 218 -4.97 -5.90 13.77
CA ARG A 218 -4.33 -6.19 15.05
C ARG A 218 -4.27 -4.97 15.97
N TRP A 219 -3.95 -3.80 15.42
CA TRP A 219 -3.97 -2.56 16.17
C TRP A 219 -5.37 -2.27 16.73
N SER A 220 -6.42 -2.43 15.93
CA SER A 220 -7.80 -2.16 16.34
C SER A 220 -8.30 -3.07 17.48
N LEU A 221 -7.69 -4.23 17.65
CA LEU A 221 -7.93 -5.15 18.76
C LEU A 221 -7.05 -4.87 19.99
N GLY A 222 -6.16 -3.87 19.93
CA GLY A 222 -5.19 -3.58 20.99
C GLY A 222 -4.04 -4.59 21.06
N ALA A 223 -3.83 -5.38 20.00
CA ALA A 223 -2.81 -6.44 19.97
C ALA A 223 -1.45 -5.96 19.40
N ALA A 224 -1.35 -4.74 18.89
CA ALA A 224 -0.13 -4.16 18.34
C ALA A 224 -0.06 -2.66 18.70
N GLU A 225 1.15 -2.18 18.97
CA GLU A 225 1.47 -0.75 19.04
C GLU A 225 1.65 -0.17 17.62
N LEU A 226 1.50 1.14 17.50
CA LEU A 226 1.67 1.91 16.24
C LEU A 226 3.11 1.87 15.71
#